data_a51e086cd49fdd5e8dfc39816ef5cc4b
#
_entry.id   a51e086cd49fdd5e8dfc39816ef5cc4b
#
_cell.length_a   1.000
_cell.length_b   1.000
_cell.length_c   1.000
_cell.angle_alpha   90.00
_cell.angle_beta   90.00
_cell.angle_gamma   90.00
#
_symmetry.space_group_name_H-M   'P 1'
#
loop_
_entity.id
_entity.type
_entity.pdbx_description
1 polymer ?
#
loop_
_entity_poly.entity_id
_entity_poly.type
_entity_poly.pdbx_seq_one_letter_code
_entity_poly.pdbx_strand_id
1 'polypeptide(L)'
;MHYRRLGHSGLFVSELCLGTMTFGGSDDMWGHIGKLQQEEADGLLKTALDAGINFIDTANIYATGKSEEILGHALKNLGVPREDVVIATKVHGPMGEGPNARGSSRGHILDQAKASLKRLQLDHIDLYQIHGFDPATPIEETLEALDTLVRQGLVRYLGLSNWAAWQIVKAVGITQARHLAPIVSLQAYYTLAGRDLEREVVPALLSEGVGLMVWSPLAGGFLSGKYDREGTTAEGRRVTFDFPPIDKDRAYDAIEVMRNIAAEKGCTVPQVALAWLLHQRVVSSVIVGAKRVDQLTDNIGATEIQLSEEDLTALDAVTKLPEEYPGWMIERQGEYRAHLMQER
;
A
#
# COMPACT_ATOMS: atom_id res chain seq x y z
N MET A 1 -1.75 -5.74 -17.65
CA MET A 1 -1.03 -5.04 -16.54
C MET A 1 -0.45 -3.74 -17.07
N HIS A 2 -0.74 -2.60 -16.42
CA HIS A 2 -0.14 -1.31 -16.76
C HIS A 2 0.94 -0.94 -15.75
N TYR A 3 1.87 -0.07 -16.19
CA TYR A 3 2.93 0.43 -15.34
C TYR A 3 2.74 1.92 -15.10
N ARG A 4 2.94 2.34 -13.85
CA ARG A 4 2.79 3.74 -13.42
C ARG A 4 4.09 4.21 -12.78
N ARG A 5 4.37 5.48 -12.95
CA ARG A 5 5.50 6.11 -12.27
C ARG A 5 5.20 6.24 -10.77
N LEU A 6 6.15 5.84 -9.93
CA LEU A 6 6.01 5.98 -8.48
C LEU A 6 6.34 7.41 -8.06
N GLY A 7 5.31 8.22 -7.84
CA GLY A 7 5.45 9.65 -7.59
C GLY A 7 6.23 10.39 -8.70
N HIS A 8 6.92 11.45 -8.36
CA HIS A 8 7.81 12.19 -9.29
C HIS A 8 9.22 11.56 -9.36
N SER A 9 9.30 10.22 -9.44
CA SER A 9 10.57 9.51 -9.60
C SER A 9 10.71 8.91 -11.01
N GLY A 10 11.88 8.39 -11.35
CA GLY A 10 12.09 7.61 -12.57
C GLY A 10 11.71 6.13 -12.44
N LEU A 11 11.14 5.72 -11.29
CA LEU A 11 10.79 4.32 -11.04
C LEU A 11 9.39 4.00 -11.58
N PHE A 12 9.30 3.02 -12.48
CA PHE A 12 8.03 2.48 -12.98
C PHE A 12 7.69 1.18 -12.27
N VAL A 13 6.49 1.11 -11.72
CA VAL A 13 5.94 -0.05 -11.01
C VAL A 13 4.63 -0.49 -11.64
N SER A 14 4.32 -1.78 -11.55
CA SER A 14 3.01 -2.30 -11.93
C SER A 14 1.91 -1.67 -11.05
N GLU A 15 0.76 -1.42 -11.65
CA GLU A 15 -0.40 -0.82 -10.96
C GLU A 15 -0.98 -1.72 -9.85
N LEU A 16 -0.65 -3.04 -9.88
CA LEU A 16 -0.79 -3.94 -8.75
C LEU A 16 0.59 -4.30 -8.20
N CYS A 17 0.66 -4.45 -6.87
CA CYS A 17 1.85 -4.86 -6.13
C CYS A 17 1.54 -6.14 -5.35
N LEU A 18 2.41 -7.15 -5.42
CA LEU A 18 2.26 -8.36 -4.60
C LEU A 18 2.68 -8.06 -3.15
N GLY A 19 1.73 -8.13 -2.21
CA GLY A 19 2.00 -8.02 -0.78
C GLY A 19 2.30 -9.37 -0.15
N THR A 20 3.39 -9.47 0.61
CA THR A 20 3.87 -10.73 1.20
C THR A 20 3.57 -10.88 2.69
N MET A 21 2.66 -10.09 3.26
CA MET A 21 2.30 -10.18 4.68
C MET A 21 1.67 -11.55 5.05
N THR A 22 1.23 -12.34 4.06
CA THR A 22 0.70 -13.69 4.23
C THR A 22 1.78 -14.77 4.32
N PHE A 23 3.06 -14.43 4.11
CA PHE A 23 4.18 -15.39 4.07
C PHE A 23 4.75 -15.63 5.47
N GLY A 24 4.96 -16.87 5.83
CA GLY A 24 5.76 -17.29 6.97
C GLY A 24 5.08 -17.19 8.34
N GLY A 25 3.80 -16.85 8.44
CA GLY A 25 3.09 -16.87 9.71
C GLY A 25 3.03 -18.26 10.35
N SER A 26 3.01 -18.31 11.66
CA SER A 26 2.92 -19.52 12.49
C SER A 26 1.64 -19.50 13.33
N ASP A 27 1.66 -20.05 14.54
CA ASP A 27 0.51 -20.06 15.46
C ASP A 27 0.41 -18.77 16.33
N ASP A 28 1.05 -17.71 15.90
CA ASP A 28 1.03 -16.37 16.48
C ASP A 28 0.04 -15.44 15.77
N MET A 29 0.14 -14.12 16.06
CA MET A 29 -0.66 -13.09 15.40
C MET A 29 -0.55 -13.14 13.87
N TRP A 30 0.63 -13.46 13.33
CA TRP A 30 0.86 -13.52 11.89
C TRP A 30 0.10 -14.66 11.23
N GLY A 31 -0.11 -15.78 11.95
CA GLY A 31 -0.87 -16.93 11.48
C GLY A 31 -2.35 -16.63 11.18
N HIS A 32 -2.96 -15.61 11.84
CA HIS A 32 -4.31 -15.13 11.48
C HIS A 32 -4.33 -14.42 10.13
N ILE A 33 -3.19 -13.83 9.73
CA ILE A 33 -3.05 -13.11 8.45
C ILE A 33 -2.77 -14.10 7.32
N GLY A 34 -1.76 -14.99 7.50
CA GLY A 34 -1.44 -16.03 6.54
C GLY A 34 -0.31 -16.92 7.03
N LYS A 35 -0.29 -18.17 6.58
CA LYS A 35 0.70 -19.20 6.96
C LYS A 35 1.43 -19.77 5.76
N LEU A 36 1.50 -19.03 4.64
CA LEU A 36 2.09 -19.56 3.43
C LEU A 36 3.58 -19.83 3.62
N GLN A 37 3.98 -21.05 3.27
CA GLN A 37 5.37 -21.46 3.29
C GLN A 37 5.99 -21.37 1.90
N GLN A 38 7.22 -21.85 1.72
CA GLN A 38 8.03 -21.57 0.53
C GLN A 38 7.35 -21.97 -0.77
N GLU A 39 6.81 -23.19 -0.87
CA GLU A 39 6.21 -23.71 -2.12
C GLU A 39 5.00 -22.88 -2.56
N GLU A 40 4.13 -22.53 -1.61
CA GLU A 40 2.94 -21.71 -1.86
C GLU A 40 3.34 -20.27 -2.24
N ALA A 41 4.37 -19.71 -1.59
CA ALA A 41 4.91 -18.40 -1.89
C ALA A 41 5.56 -18.36 -3.28
N ASP A 42 6.31 -19.38 -3.67
CA ASP A 42 6.89 -19.53 -5.02
C ASP A 42 5.77 -19.53 -6.08
N GLY A 43 4.68 -20.27 -5.83
CA GLY A 43 3.51 -20.31 -6.72
C GLY A 43 2.83 -18.95 -6.89
N LEU A 44 2.64 -18.21 -5.79
CA LEU A 44 2.06 -16.85 -5.83
C LEU A 44 2.99 -15.87 -6.54
N LEU A 45 4.28 -15.88 -6.22
CA LEU A 45 5.25 -15.01 -6.87
C LEU A 45 5.32 -15.28 -8.38
N LYS A 46 5.37 -16.56 -8.78
CA LYS A 46 5.34 -16.95 -10.19
C LYS A 46 4.10 -16.40 -10.89
N THR A 47 2.92 -16.59 -10.31
CA THR A 47 1.66 -16.09 -10.87
C THR A 47 1.66 -14.58 -11.03
N ALA A 48 2.19 -13.84 -10.03
CA ALA A 48 2.31 -12.39 -10.11
C ALA A 48 3.24 -11.95 -11.26
N LEU A 49 4.42 -12.56 -11.36
CA LEU A 49 5.41 -12.25 -12.40
C LEU A 49 4.89 -12.58 -13.80
N ASP A 50 4.27 -13.76 -13.97
CA ASP A 50 3.67 -14.17 -15.25
C ASP A 50 2.56 -13.21 -15.72
N ALA A 51 1.88 -12.55 -14.78
CA ALA A 51 0.87 -11.51 -15.07
C ALA A 51 1.46 -10.11 -15.30
N GLY A 52 2.78 -9.94 -15.20
CA GLY A 52 3.49 -8.67 -15.37
C GLY A 52 3.55 -7.79 -14.11
N ILE A 53 3.27 -8.32 -12.92
CA ILE A 53 3.54 -7.61 -11.67
C ILE A 53 5.05 -7.61 -11.45
N ASN A 54 5.67 -6.42 -11.49
CA ASN A 54 7.09 -6.23 -11.20
C ASN A 54 7.35 -5.69 -9.80
N PHE A 55 6.32 -5.41 -9.01
CA PHE A 55 6.42 -4.73 -7.73
C PHE A 55 6.00 -5.67 -6.58
N ILE A 56 6.90 -5.90 -5.62
CA ILE A 56 6.68 -6.79 -4.49
C ILE A 56 6.95 -6.03 -3.19
N ASP A 57 6.00 -6.08 -2.24
CA ASP A 57 6.07 -5.37 -0.96
C ASP A 57 6.11 -6.34 0.21
N THR A 58 7.13 -6.19 1.05
CA THR A 58 7.32 -6.91 2.31
C THR A 58 7.62 -5.95 3.46
N ALA A 59 8.00 -6.46 4.64
CA ALA A 59 8.51 -5.68 5.77
C ALA A 59 9.34 -6.56 6.71
N ASN A 60 10.30 -5.94 7.43
CA ASN A 60 11.12 -6.65 8.41
C ASN A 60 10.30 -7.30 9.52
N ILE A 61 9.18 -6.66 9.92
CA ILE A 61 8.30 -7.14 10.99
C ILE A 61 7.42 -8.32 10.56
N TYR A 62 7.15 -8.53 9.25
CA TYR A 62 6.25 -9.59 8.79
C TYR A 62 6.79 -10.97 9.15
N ALA A 63 6.04 -11.68 10.01
CA ALA A 63 6.47 -12.93 10.62
C ALA A 63 7.90 -12.86 11.18
N THR A 64 8.26 -11.70 11.78
CA THR A 64 9.56 -11.41 12.39
C THR A 64 10.74 -11.69 11.44
N GLY A 65 10.60 -11.24 10.18
CA GLY A 65 11.60 -11.39 9.13
C GLY A 65 11.42 -12.61 8.23
N LYS A 66 10.56 -13.56 8.59
CA LYS A 66 10.36 -14.79 7.81
C LYS A 66 9.78 -14.51 6.42
N SER A 67 8.91 -13.50 6.30
CA SER A 67 8.38 -13.06 5.00
C SER A 67 9.49 -12.63 4.04
N GLU A 68 10.49 -11.86 4.50
CA GLU A 68 11.64 -11.47 3.69
C GLU A 68 12.52 -12.67 3.31
N GLU A 69 12.74 -13.64 4.23
CA GLU A 69 13.50 -14.86 3.93
C GLU A 69 12.83 -15.69 2.84
N ILE A 70 11.51 -15.92 2.97
CA ILE A 70 10.73 -16.67 1.98
C ILE A 70 10.76 -15.96 0.62
N LEU A 71 10.59 -14.64 0.59
CA LEU A 71 10.66 -13.87 -0.66
C LEU A 71 12.05 -13.98 -1.30
N GLY A 72 13.13 -13.84 -0.52
CA GLY A 72 14.50 -13.98 -1.03
C GLY A 72 14.77 -15.37 -1.63
N HIS A 73 14.26 -16.44 -1.00
CA HIS A 73 14.33 -17.77 -1.57
C HIS A 73 13.47 -17.95 -2.82
N ALA A 74 12.22 -17.41 -2.82
CA ALA A 74 11.32 -17.48 -3.97
C ALA A 74 11.92 -16.84 -5.23
N LEU A 75 12.54 -15.64 -5.10
CA LEU A 75 13.23 -14.98 -6.19
C LEU A 75 14.34 -15.87 -6.79
N LYS A 76 15.11 -16.57 -5.93
CA LYS A 76 16.15 -17.49 -6.39
C LYS A 76 15.59 -18.76 -7.00
N ASN A 77 14.59 -19.39 -6.36
CA ASN A 77 13.96 -20.61 -6.85
C ASN A 77 13.39 -20.45 -8.25
N LEU A 78 12.84 -19.27 -8.53
CA LEU A 78 12.26 -18.92 -9.84
C LEU A 78 13.28 -18.34 -10.82
N GLY A 79 14.53 -18.13 -10.40
CA GLY A 79 15.57 -17.55 -11.25
C GLY A 79 15.24 -16.14 -11.76
N VAL A 80 14.59 -15.34 -10.94
CA VAL A 80 14.11 -13.99 -11.35
C VAL A 80 15.30 -13.06 -11.54
N PRO A 81 15.48 -12.44 -12.73
CA PRO A 81 16.50 -11.42 -12.91
C PRO A 81 16.25 -10.23 -11.98
N ARG A 82 17.31 -9.75 -11.33
CA ARG A 82 17.19 -8.70 -10.31
C ARG A 82 16.60 -7.40 -10.86
N GLU A 83 16.93 -7.07 -12.09
CA GLU A 83 16.48 -5.88 -12.83
C GLU A 83 15.00 -5.91 -13.23
N ASP A 84 14.37 -7.08 -13.24
CA ASP A 84 12.98 -7.23 -13.65
C ASP A 84 11.98 -6.95 -12.52
N VAL A 85 12.47 -6.78 -11.28
CA VAL A 85 11.62 -6.62 -10.11
C VAL A 85 12.01 -5.43 -9.23
N VAL A 86 11.01 -4.80 -8.67
CA VAL A 86 11.11 -3.73 -7.67
C VAL A 86 10.72 -4.32 -6.32
N ILE A 87 11.68 -4.39 -5.40
CA ILE A 87 11.47 -4.95 -4.06
C ILE A 87 11.38 -3.83 -3.03
N ALA A 88 10.22 -3.74 -2.39
CA ALA A 88 9.98 -2.82 -1.29
C ALA A 88 10.00 -3.57 0.05
N THR A 89 10.68 -2.98 1.04
CA THR A 89 10.57 -3.44 2.43
C THR A 89 10.50 -2.26 3.39
N LYS A 90 10.28 -2.53 4.68
CA LYS A 90 9.96 -1.50 5.67
C LYS A 90 10.71 -1.72 6.99
N VAL A 91 10.87 -0.62 7.75
CA VAL A 91 11.42 -0.60 9.10
C VAL A 91 10.55 0.26 10.02
N HIS A 92 10.39 -0.12 11.25
CA HIS A 92 9.80 0.61 12.37
C HIS A 92 9.40 -0.35 13.50
N GLY A 93 8.76 -1.47 13.17
CA GLY A 93 8.25 -2.43 14.13
C GLY A 93 9.35 -3.05 15.00
N PRO A 94 8.99 -3.64 16.16
CA PRO A 94 9.96 -4.26 17.04
C PRO A 94 10.58 -5.52 16.43
N MET A 95 11.91 -5.55 16.38
CA MET A 95 12.71 -6.70 15.93
C MET A 95 13.53 -7.31 17.08
N GLY A 96 13.22 -6.93 18.30
CA GLY A 96 13.83 -7.39 19.53
C GLY A 96 13.20 -6.72 20.75
N GLU A 97 13.61 -7.11 21.96
CA GLU A 97 13.02 -6.61 23.20
C GLU A 97 13.65 -5.28 23.70
N GLY A 98 14.88 -4.98 23.24
CA GLY A 98 15.59 -3.78 23.67
C GLY A 98 14.92 -2.47 23.23
N PRO A 99 15.14 -1.37 23.95
CA PRO A 99 14.50 -0.07 23.65
C PRO A 99 14.86 0.48 22.27
N ASN A 100 16.03 0.15 21.74
CA ASN A 100 16.51 0.59 20.44
C ASN A 100 16.24 -0.44 19.32
N ALA A 101 15.53 -1.53 19.61
CA ALA A 101 15.18 -2.55 18.63
C ALA A 101 13.85 -2.25 17.89
N ARG A 102 13.43 -0.98 17.85
CA ARG A 102 12.19 -0.49 17.24
C ARG A 102 12.28 0.99 16.93
N GLY A 103 11.27 1.51 16.23
CA GLY A 103 11.15 2.93 15.91
C GLY A 103 11.94 3.33 14.67
N SER A 104 12.23 4.62 14.55
CA SER A 104 12.83 5.21 13.35
C SER A 104 14.16 5.92 13.65
N SER A 105 14.84 5.50 14.75
CA SER A 105 16.16 6.02 15.07
C SER A 105 17.20 5.62 14.01
N ARG A 106 18.23 6.42 13.86
CA ARG A 106 19.37 6.17 12.94
C ARG A 106 19.92 4.75 13.09
N GLY A 107 20.20 4.32 14.31
CA GLY A 107 20.76 2.99 14.58
C GLY A 107 19.84 1.89 14.06
N HIS A 108 18.56 1.92 14.46
CA HIS A 108 17.59 0.91 14.05
C HIS A 108 17.38 0.86 12.53
N ILE A 109 17.28 2.02 11.87
CA ILE A 109 17.13 2.09 10.40
C ILE A 109 18.34 1.43 9.70
N LEU A 110 19.56 1.80 10.07
CA LEU A 110 20.77 1.29 9.41
C LEU A 110 20.96 -0.22 9.64
N ASP A 111 20.74 -0.69 10.87
CA ASP A 111 20.88 -2.10 11.22
C ASP A 111 19.81 -2.97 10.55
N GLN A 112 18.56 -2.50 10.54
CA GLN A 112 17.46 -3.24 9.91
C GLN A 112 17.57 -3.26 8.38
N ALA A 113 18.07 -2.22 7.73
CA ALA A 113 18.33 -2.27 6.30
C ALA A 113 19.31 -3.38 5.93
N LYS A 114 20.42 -3.50 6.66
CA LYS A 114 21.41 -4.57 6.47
C LYS A 114 20.81 -5.95 6.76
N ALA A 115 20.01 -6.07 7.82
CA ALA A 115 19.34 -7.32 8.18
C ALA A 115 18.31 -7.73 7.10
N SER A 116 17.53 -6.78 6.57
CA SER A 116 16.59 -7.02 5.46
C SER A 116 17.30 -7.46 4.18
N LEU A 117 18.40 -6.80 3.80
CA LEU A 117 19.23 -7.21 2.66
C LEU A 117 19.73 -8.66 2.81
N LYS A 118 20.16 -9.04 4.03
CA LYS A 118 20.60 -10.42 4.32
C LYS A 118 19.46 -11.43 4.17
N ARG A 119 18.25 -11.12 4.71
CA ARG A 119 17.08 -12.01 4.63
C ARG A 119 16.58 -12.15 3.20
N LEU A 120 16.48 -11.03 2.48
CA LEU A 120 16.09 -10.98 1.07
C LEU A 120 17.16 -11.55 0.12
N GLN A 121 18.41 -11.68 0.57
CA GLN A 121 19.57 -12.13 -0.21
C GLN A 121 19.83 -11.21 -1.42
N LEU A 122 19.71 -9.89 -1.22
CA LEU A 122 19.86 -8.85 -2.22
C LEU A 122 21.01 -7.90 -1.86
N ASP A 123 21.61 -7.26 -2.87
CA ASP A 123 22.65 -6.25 -2.70
C ASP A 123 22.07 -4.86 -2.44
N HIS A 124 20.83 -4.60 -2.87
CA HIS A 124 20.13 -3.35 -2.64
C HIS A 124 18.62 -3.56 -2.55
N ILE A 125 17.96 -2.63 -1.83
CA ILE A 125 16.51 -2.49 -1.74
C ILE A 125 16.08 -1.40 -2.72
N ASP A 126 15.06 -1.65 -3.55
CA ASP A 126 14.57 -0.63 -4.47
C ASP A 126 13.79 0.46 -3.76
N LEU A 127 12.88 0.10 -2.86
CA LEU A 127 12.10 1.04 -2.07
C LEU A 127 12.16 0.69 -0.58
N TYR A 128 12.76 1.57 0.23
CA TYR A 128 12.81 1.38 1.68
C TYR A 128 11.89 2.37 2.37
N GLN A 129 11.00 1.85 3.21
CA GLN A 129 9.89 2.62 3.77
C GLN A 129 9.95 2.67 5.30
N ILE A 130 9.66 3.84 5.87
CA ILE A 130 9.35 3.95 7.30
C ILE A 130 7.90 3.48 7.50
N HIS A 131 7.71 2.36 8.23
CA HIS A 131 6.43 1.66 8.32
C HIS A 131 5.36 2.40 9.14
N GLY A 132 5.77 3.33 9.98
CA GLY A 132 4.89 4.18 10.79
C GLY A 132 5.65 5.40 11.32
N PHE A 133 4.92 6.44 11.70
CA PHE A 133 5.51 7.62 12.32
C PHE A 133 6.03 7.29 13.73
N ASP A 134 7.26 7.69 14.03
CA ASP A 134 7.87 7.55 15.35
C ASP A 134 7.89 8.91 16.07
N PRO A 135 7.01 9.13 17.06
CA PRO A 135 6.98 10.40 17.79
C PRO A 135 8.20 10.59 18.71
N ALA A 136 8.98 9.53 18.96
CA ALA A 136 10.16 9.59 19.83
C ALA A 136 11.43 9.98 19.06
N THR A 137 11.41 9.94 17.71
CA THR A 137 12.58 10.25 16.88
C THR A 137 12.34 11.53 16.07
N PRO A 138 13.25 12.51 16.09
CA PRO A 138 13.16 13.67 15.20
C PRO A 138 13.09 13.23 13.74
N ILE A 139 12.19 13.86 12.96
CA ILE A 139 12.04 13.55 11.53
C ILE A 139 13.37 13.72 10.79
N GLU A 140 14.14 14.73 11.15
CA GLU A 140 15.45 15.03 10.59
C GLU A 140 16.43 13.86 10.73
N GLU A 141 16.48 13.23 11.91
CA GLU A 141 17.35 12.06 12.17
C GLU A 141 16.95 10.87 11.28
N THR A 142 15.65 10.60 11.19
CA THR A 142 15.10 9.55 10.33
C THR A 142 15.48 9.77 8.87
N LEU A 143 15.31 10.99 8.34
CA LEU A 143 15.59 11.31 6.95
C LEU A 143 17.10 11.25 6.63
N GLU A 144 17.95 11.72 7.53
CA GLU A 144 19.41 11.63 7.37
C GLU A 144 19.92 10.19 7.44
N ALA A 145 19.27 9.32 8.24
CA ALA A 145 19.57 7.89 8.26
C ALA A 145 19.22 7.23 6.93
N LEU A 146 18.05 7.53 6.38
CA LEU A 146 17.61 7.04 5.07
C LEU A 146 18.53 7.53 3.94
N ASP A 147 18.88 8.83 3.91
CA ASP A 147 19.83 9.40 2.94
C ASP A 147 21.19 8.71 3.00
N THR A 148 21.64 8.37 4.20
CA THR A 148 22.90 7.60 4.38
C THR A 148 22.84 6.26 3.64
N LEU A 149 21.73 5.53 3.69
CA LEU A 149 21.55 4.25 2.98
C LEU A 149 21.52 4.44 1.46
N VAL A 150 20.90 5.53 0.99
CA VAL A 150 20.90 5.86 -0.45
C VAL A 150 22.31 6.18 -0.93
N ARG A 151 23.07 7.03 -0.21
CA ARG A 151 24.47 7.36 -0.55
C ARG A 151 25.41 6.17 -0.51
N GLN A 152 25.12 5.18 0.35
CA GLN A 152 25.86 3.91 0.39
C GLN A 152 25.47 2.94 -0.75
N GLY A 153 24.43 3.25 -1.53
CA GLY A 153 23.92 2.40 -2.60
C GLY A 153 23.14 1.17 -2.11
N LEU A 154 22.81 1.08 -0.83
CA LEU A 154 22.04 -0.01 -0.25
C LEU A 154 20.53 0.14 -0.49
N VAL A 155 20.06 1.36 -0.76
CA VAL A 155 18.68 1.71 -1.05
C VAL A 155 18.63 2.60 -2.27
N ARG A 156 17.60 2.44 -3.14
CA ARG A 156 17.42 3.26 -4.34
C ARG A 156 16.44 4.41 -4.11
N TYR A 157 15.26 4.10 -3.55
CA TYR A 157 14.17 5.06 -3.35
C TYR A 157 13.64 4.98 -1.92
N LEU A 158 13.09 6.10 -1.42
CA LEU A 158 12.59 6.24 -0.07
C LEU A 158 11.08 6.43 -0.05
N GLY A 159 10.41 5.77 0.90
CA GLY A 159 8.98 5.89 1.13
C GLY A 159 8.62 6.06 2.61
N LEU A 160 7.40 6.49 2.83
CA LEU A 160 6.78 6.58 4.15
C LEU A 160 5.54 5.68 4.19
N SER A 161 5.07 5.31 5.38
CA SER A 161 3.81 4.59 5.55
C SER A 161 3.10 5.06 6.81
N ASN A 162 1.78 5.28 6.71
CA ASN A 162 0.91 5.67 7.83
C ASN A 162 1.32 7.00 8.50
N TRP A 163 1.69 7.99 7.72
CA TRP A 163 2.01 9.35 8.18
C TRP A 163 0.86 10.31 7.89
N ALA A 164 0.66 11.29 8.76
CA ALA A 164 -0.29 12.38 8.55
C ALA A 164 0.22 13.36 7.48
N ALA A 165 -0.69 14.11 6.83
CA ALA A 165 -0.35 15.04 5.76
C ALA A 165 0.73 16.06 6.16
N TRP A 166 0.60 16.70 7.35
CA TRP A 166 1.60 17.66 7.83
C TRP A 166 2.99 17.06 8.05
N GLN A 167 3.05 15.77 8.45
CA GLN A 167 4.31 15.05 8.65
C GLN A 167 5.00 14.78 7.30
N ILE A 168 4.22 14.39 6.29
CA ILE A 168 4.70 14.14 4.92
C ILE A 168 5.26 15.42 4.32
N VAL A 169 4.49 16.51 4.35
CA VAL A 169 4.91 17.81 3.81
C VAL A 169 6.16 18.32 4.54
N LYS A 170 6.21 18.19 5.88
CA LYS A 170 7.40 18.53 6.65
C LYS A 170 8.61 17.70 6.23
N ALA A 171 8.45 16.38 6.05
CA ALA A 171 9.55 15.50 5.62
C ALA A 171 10.07 15.88 4.22
N VAL A 172 9.17 16.12 3.26
CA VAL A 172 9.53 16.57 1.90
C VAL A 172 10.26 17.92 1.96
N GLY A 173 9.75 18.89 2.73
CA GLY A 173 10.42 20.19 2.89
C GLY A 173 11.83 20.08 3.48
N ILE A 174 12.04 19.17 4.45
CA ILE A 174 13.37 18.91 5.03
C ILE A 174 14.31 18.28 3.99
N THR A 175 13.83 17.27 3.24
CA THR A 175 14.68 16.63 2.21
C THR A 175 15.12 17.65 1.14
N GLN A 176 14.22 18.52 0.71
CA GLN A 176 14.53 19.60 -0.24
C GLN A 176 15.54 20.60 0.35
N ALA A 177 15.26 21.13 1.55
CA ALA A 177 16.09 22.15 2.17
C ALA A 177 17.50 21.67 2.52
N ARG A 178 17.66 20.38 2.83
CA ARG A 178 18.95 19.77 3.20
C ARG A 178 19.61 18.98 2.05
N HIS A 179 19.02 18.99 0.85
CA HIS A 179 19.52 18.23 -0.31
C HIS A 179 19.70 16.73 -0.01
N LEU A 180 18.73 16.14 0.72
CA LEU A 180 18.68 14.72 0.99
C LEU A 180 17.95 13.98 -0.13
N ALA A 181 18.05 12.65 -0.15
CA ALA A 181 17.30 11.81 -1.07
C ALA A 181 15.78 12.03 -0.90
N PRO A 182 15.03 12.20 -2.00
CA PRO A 182 13.60 12.55 -1.95
C PRO A 182 12.74 11.39 -1.45
N ILE A 183 11.63 11.73 -0.79
CA ILE A 183 10.53 10.80 -0.52
C ILE A 183 9.69 10.69 -1.79
N VAL A 184 9.53 9.47 -2.33
CA VAL A 184 8.83 9.24 -3.59
C VAL A 184 7.46 8.61 -3.41
N SER A 185 7.18 7.96 -2.26
CA SER A 185 5.91 7.28 -2.03
C SER A 185 5.41 7.39 -0.60
N LEU A 186 4.09 7.34 -0.46
CA LEU A 186 3.40 7.01 0.78
C LEU A 186 2.67 5.68 0.61
N GLN A 187 2.80 4.78 1.58
CA GLN A 187 1.95 3.60 1.68
C GLN A 187 0.88 3.84 2.75
N ALA A 188 -0.41 3.85 2.36
CA ALA A 188 -1.50 4.18 3.26
C ALA A 188 -2.75 3.33 3.01
N TYR A 189 -3.62 3.25 4.04
CA TYR A 189 -4.93 2.64 3.96
C TYR A 189 -5.86 3.46 3.10
N TYR A 190 -6.38 2.86 2.03
CA TYR A 190 -7.35 3.49 1.16
C TYR A 190 -8.28 2.45 0.52
N THR A 191 -9.59 2.69 0.59
CA THR A 191 -10.61 1.78 0.07
C THR A 191 -11.97 2.47 0.09
N LEU A 192 -12.96 1.95 -0.62
CA LEU A 192 -14.35 2.43 -0.58
C LEU A 192 -14.92 2.50 0.85
N ALA A 193 -14.44 1.66 1.79
CA ALA A 193 -14.84 1.68 3.20
C ALA A 193 -13.96 2.56 4.10
N GLY A 194 -12.94 3.22 3.56
CA GLY A 194 -11.99 4.05 4.32
C GLY A 194 -11.35 5.09 3.41
N ARG A 195 -12.00 6.24 3.29
CA ARG A 195 -11.62 7.34 2.38
C ARG A 195 -11.01 8.55 3.10
N ASP A 196 -10.71 8.45 4.40
CA ASP A 196 -10.29 9.58 5.24
C ASP A 196 -9.06 10.32 4.72
N LEU A 197 -8.14 9.62 4.03
CA LEU A 197 -6.97 10.27 3.47
C LEU A 197 -7.30 11.30 2.36
N GLU A 198 -8.50 11.28 1.79
CA GLU A 198 -8.90 12.25 0.75
C GLU A 198 -8.98 13.68 1.28
N ARG A 199 -9.17 13.87 2.61
CA ARG A 199 -9.29 15.21 3.20
C ARG A 199 -7.99 16.01 3.13
N GLU A 200 -6.87 15.40 3.54
CA GLU A 200 -5.59 16.11 3.70
C GLU A 200 -4.42 15.38 3.01
N VAL A 201 -4.38 14.04 3.11
CA VAL A 201 -3.25 13.27 2.62
C VAL A 201 -3.19 13.29 1.09
N VAL A 202 -4.30 13.00 0.40
CA VAL A 202 -4.33 13.01 -1.07
C VAL A 202 -3.95 14.39 -1.64
N PRO A 203 -4.53 15.52 -1.18
CA PRO A 203 -4.07 16.85 -1.60
C PRO A 203 -2.58 17.10 -1.38
N ALA A 204 -2.04 16.68 -0.22
CA ALA A 204 -0.62 16.81 0.09
C ALA A 204 0.25 15.98 -0.88
N LEU A 205 -0.13 14.72 -1.14
CA LEU A 205 0.62 13.87 -2.07
C LEU A 205 0.64 14.43 -3.50
N LEU A 206 -0.49 14.95 -3.97
CA LEU A 206 -0.59 15.57 -5.30
C LEU A 206 0.25 16.84 -5.38
N SER A 207 0.27 17.68 -4.33
CA SER A 207 1.10 18.89 -4.24
C SER A 207 2.58 18.57 -4.28
N GLU A 208 3.00 17.58 -3.48
CA GLU A 208 4.42 17.25 -3.30
C GLU A 208 4.95 16.24 -4.35
N GLY A 209 4.09 15.71 -5.22
CA GLY A 209 4.47 14.73 -6.22
C GLY A 209 4.87 13.37 -5.64
N VAL A 210 4.28 13.00 -4.51
CA VAL A 210 4.50 11.72 -3.83
C VAL A 210 3.43 10.73 -4.28
N GLY A 211 3.81 9.53 -4.70
CA GLY A 211 2.89 8.48 -5.17
C GLY A 211 2.24 7.73 -4.02
N LEU A 212 1.00 7.29 -4.21
CA LEU A 212 0.27 6.49 -3.22
C LEU A 212 0.37 5.00 -3.55
N MET A 213 0.82 4.22 -2.58
CA MET A 213 0.69 2.76 -2.53
C MET A 213 -0.45 2.41 -1.56
N VAL A 214 -1.41 1.62 -2.01
CA VAL A 214 -2.59 1.31 -1.19
C VAL A 214 -2.42 -0.03 -0.49
N TRP A 215 -2.48 -0.06 0.85
CA TRP A 215 -2.57 -1.31 1.59
C TRP A 215 -4.00 -1.63 2.01
N SER A 216 -4.30 -2.92 2.17
CA SER A 216 -5.63 -3.46 2.53
C SER A 216 -6.79 -2.95 1.65
N PRO A 217 -6.66 -3.00 0.31
CA PRO A 217 -7.61 -2.41 -0.64
C PRO A 217 -9.03 -2.96 -0.51
N LEU A 218 -9.16 -4.18 0.02
CA LEU A 218 -10.44 -4.85 0.29
C LEU A 218 -10.86 -4.77 1.76
N ALA A 219 -10.34 -3.81 2.53
CA ALA A 219 -10.67 -3.63 3.95
C ALA A 219 -10.55 -4.93 4.77
N GLY A 220 -9.39 -5.62 4.68
CA GLY A 220 -9.21 -6.92 5.34
C GLY A 220 -10.11 -8.04 4.81
N GLY A 221 -10.59 -7.90 3.58
CA GLY A 221 -11.50 -8.83 2.91
C GLY A 221 -12.98 -8.52 3.13
N PHE A 222 -13.34 -7.41 3.80
CA PHE A 222 -14.75 -7.02 3.98
C PHE A 222 -15.42 -6.73 2.63
N LEU A 223 -14.74 -5.99 1.76
CA LEU A 223 -15.24 -5.64 0.43
C LEU A 223 -15.14 -6.78 -0.61
N SER A 224 -15.00 -8.03 -0.15
CA SER A 224 -15.04 -9.20 -1.05
C SER A 224 -16.47 -9.62 -1.45
N GLY A 225 -17.49 -8.95 -0.90
CA GLY A 225 -18.90 -9.28 -1.16
C GLY A 225 -19.46 -10.48 -0.39
N LYS A 226 -18.63 -11.18 0.43
CA LYS A 226 -19.06 -12.34 1.22
C LYS A 226 -19.74 -11.99 2.54
N TYR A 227 -19.64 -10.74 2.98
CA TYR A 227 -20.30 -10.27 4.20
C TYR A 227 -21.63 -9.62 3.85
N ASP A 228 -22.64 -9.82 4.71
CA ASP A 228 -23.95 -9.22 4.63
C ASP A 228 -24.37 -8.59 5.97
N ARG A 229 -25.44 -7.78 5.95
CA ARG A 229 -25.96 -7.09 7.14
C ARG A 229 -26.55 -8.08 8.17
N GLU A 230 -26.94 -9.26 7.75
CA GLU A 230 -27.57 -10.30 8.59
C GLU A 230 -26.52 -11.09 9.39
N GLY A 231 -25.23 -10.92 9.06
CA GLY A 231 -24.12 -11.56 9.79
C GLY A 231 -24.05 -13.07 9.58
N THR A 232 -24.56 -13.55 8.45
CA THR A 232 -24.61 -14.98 8.13
C THR A 232 -23.25 -15.59 7.79
N THR A 233 -22.25 -14.78 7.55
CA THR A 233 -20.92 -15.24 7.16
C THR A 233 -20.10 -15.69 8.37
N ALA A 234 -19.93 -17.00 8.52
CA ALA A 234 -19.15 -17.61 9.60
C ALA A 234 -17.63 -17.67 9.32
N GLU A 235 -17.18 -17.40 8.08
CA GLU A 235 -15.79 -17.58 7.65
C GLU A 235 -15.17 -16.30 7.10
N GLY A 236 -13.92 -16.02 7.48
CA GLY A 236 -13.12 -14.93 6.95
C GLY A 236 -12.18 -14.34 7.98
N ARG A 237 -11.14 -13.63 7.48
CA ARG A 237 -10.12 -12.99 8.32
C ARG A 237 -10.73 -12.09 9.40
N ARG A 238 -11.76 -11.32 9.07
CA ARG A 238 -12.37 -10.36 9.99
C ARG A 238 -13.17 -10.99 11.14
N VAL A 239 -13.48 -12.26 11.06
CA VAL A 239 -14.12 -13.00 12.18
C VAL A 239 -13.11 -13.18 13.33
N THR A 240 -11.85 -13.41 13.02
CA THR A 240 -10.78 -13.62 13.99
C THR A 240 -9.90 -12.39 14.22
N PHE A 241 -9.81 -11.50 13.25
CA PHE A 241 -8.99 -10.29 13.28
C PHE A 241 -9.70 -9.14 12.55
N ASP A 242 -10.56 -8.41 13.29
CA ASP A 242 -11.38 -7.30 12.76
C ASP A 242 -10.54 -6.01 12.58
N PHE A 243 -9.67 -6.03 11.56
CA PHE A 243 -8.78 -4.93 11.18
C PHE A 243 -8.66 -4.83 9.64
N PRO A 244 -8.56 -3.61 9.10
CA PRO A 244 -8.59 -2.27 9.72
C PRO A 244 -10.01 -1.88 10.19
N PRO A 245 -10.15 -0.86 11.09
CA PRO A 245 -11.46 -0.31 11.46
C PRO A 245 -12.19 0.24 10.23
N ILE A 246 -13.50 0.00 10.15
CA ILE A 246 -14.37 0.48 9.06
C ILE A 246 -15.73 0.93 9.60
N ASP A 247 -16.36 1.84 8.91
CA ASP A 247 -17.78 2.10 9.02
C ASP A 247 -18.53 0.96 8.28
N LYS A 248 -19.09 0.03 9.06
CA LYS A 248 -19.73 -1.19 8.50
C LYS A 248 -20.98 -0.86 7.68
N ASP A 249 -21.77 0.13 8.09
CA ASP A 249 -22.99 0.49 7.36
C ASP A 249 -22.67 1.03 5.98
N ARG A 250 -21.72 1.97 5.90
CA ARG A 250 -21.21 2.49 4.63
C ARG A 250 -20.56 1.40 3.78
N ALA A 251 -19.82 0.49 4.40
CA ALA A 251 -19.20 -0.62 3.69
C ALA A 251 -20.22 -1.60 3.10
N TYR A 252 -21.34 -1.86 3.78
CA TYR A 252 -22.45 -2.66 3.22
C TYR A 252 -23.13 -1.96 2.06
N ASP A 253 -23.40 -0.64 2.16
CA ASP A 253 -23.96 0.15 1.05
C ASP A 253 -23.04 0.08 -0.18
N ALA A 254 -21.72 0.21 0.03
CA ALA A 254 -20.73 0.05 -1.03
C ALA A 254 -20.77 -1.36 -1.66
N ILE A 255 -20.91 -2.43 -0.86
CA ILE A 255 -20.99 -3.81 -1.36
C ILE A 255 -22.23 -4.01 -2.22
N GLU A 256 -23.35 -3.43 -1.86
CA GLU A 256 -24.60 -3.53 -2.66
C GLU A 256 -24.43 -2.87 -4.03
N VAL A 257 -23.86 -1.66 -4.07
CA VAL A 257 -23.56 -0.97 -5.35
C VAL A 257 -22.54 -1.78 -6.17
N MET A 258 -21.45 -2.27 -5.54
CA MET A 258 -20.46 -3.09 -6.23
C MET A 258 -21.04 -4.39 -6.80
N ARG A 259 -22.01 -5.04 -6.13
CA ARG A 259 -22.67 -6.25 -6.63
C ARG A 259 -23.43 -5.97 -7.93
N ASN A 260 -24.11 -4.83 -8.02
CA ASN A 260 -24.83 -4.44 -9.23
C ASN A 260 -23.86 -4.19 -10.39
N ILE A 261 -22.79 -3.42 -10.15
CA ILE A 261 -21.74 -3.15 -11.14
C ILE A 261 -21.06 -4.47 -11.58
N ALA A 262 -20.74 -5.35 -10.62
CA ALA A 262 -20.11 -6.63 -10.91
C ALA A 262 -20.99 -7.53 -11.79
N ALA A 263 -22.30 -7.59 -11.49
CA ALA A 263 -23.26 -8.35 -12.29
C ALA A 263 -23.39 -7.80 -13.72
N GLU A 264 -23.44 -6.48 -13.88
CA GLU A 264 -23.53 -5.83 -15.19
C GLU A 264 -22.27 -6.07 -16.03
N LYS A 265 -21.09 -5.95 -15.43
CA LYS A 265 -19.78 -6.08 -16.13
C LYS A 265 -19.31 -7.54 -16.23
N GLY A 266 -19.97 -8.50 -15.61
CA GLY A 266 -19.56 -9.90 -15.60
C GLY A 266 -18.23 -10.13 -14.86
N CYS A 267 -17.99 -9.37 -13.79
CA CYS A 267 -16.79 -9.46 -12.97
C CYS A 267 -17.11 -9.74 -11.49
N THR A 268 -16.11 -9.80 -10.63
CA THR A 268 -16.31 -10.04 -9.19
C THR A 268 -16.36 -8.74 -8.39
N VAL A 269 -16.99 -8.78 -7.21
CA VAL A 269 -17.05 -7.62 -6.30
C VAL A 269 -15.67 -7.12 -5.89
N PRO A 270 -14.69 -7.98 -5.55
CA PRO A 270 -13.31 -7.54 -5.32
C PRO A 270 -12.70 -6.79 -6.51
N GLN A 271 -12.96 -7.24 -7.74
CA GLN A 271 -12.44 -6.58 -8.93
C GLN A 271 -13.00 -5.16 -9.08
N VAL A 272 -14.27 -4.93 -8.78
CA VAL A 272 -14.85 -3.58 -8.77
C VAL A 272 -14.17 -2.68 -7.74
N ALA A 273 -13.94 -3.18 -6.51
CA ALA A 273 -13.27 -2.42 -5.46
C ALA A 273 -11.83 -2.06 -5.83
N LEU A 274 -11.09 -2.98 -6.43
CA LEU A 274 -9.72 -2.75 -6.90
C LEU A 274 -9.68 -1.80 -8.10
N ALA A 275 -10.58 -1.98 -9.07
CA ALA A 275 -10.71 -1.11 -10.24
C ALA A 275 -11.00 0.35 -9.84
N TRP A 276 -11.84 0.56 -8.82
CA TRP A 276 -12.09 1.88 -8.28
C TRP A 276 -10.81 2.56 -7.75
N LEU A 277 -9.96 1.82 -7.04
CA LEU A 277 -8.67 2.31 -6.58
C LEU A 277 -7.71 2.61 -7.74
N LEU A 278 -7.68 1.74 -8.75
CA LEU A 278 -6.86 1.93 -9.95
C LEU A 278 -7.31 3.15 -10.77
N HIS A 279 -8.56 3.58 -10.62
CA HIS A 279 -9.08 4.79 -11.26
C HIS A 279 -8.62 6.08 -10.54
N GLN A 280 -8.18 5.99 -9.28
CA GLN A 280 -7.76 7.17 -8.52
C GLN A 280 -6.39 7.71 -9.01
N ARG A 281 -6.36 8.97 -9.43
CA ARG A 281 -5.15 9.62 -10.01
C ARG A 281 -3.93 9.57 -9.09
N VAL A 282 -4.12 9.64 -7.77
CA VAL A 282 -3.04 9.63 -6.78
C VAL A 282 -2.41 8.26 -6.60
N VAL A 283 -3.13 7.18 -6.96
CA VAL A 283 -2.70 5.80 -6.74
C VAL A 283 -1.68 5.39 -7.79
N SER A 284 -0.48 5.09 -7.35
CA SER A 284 0.58 4.52 -8.19
C SER A 284 0.49 3.00 -8.25
N SER A 285 0.18 2.34 -7.13
CA SER A 285 0.06 0.89 -7.08
C SER A 285 -0.86 0.42 -5.94
N VAL A 286 -1.59 -0.66 -6.16
CA VAL A 286 -2.48 -1.28 -5.17
C VAL A 286 -1.87 -2.60 -4.69
N ILE A 287 -1.62 -2.71 -3.39
CA ILE A 287 -1.03 -3.91 -2.80
C ILE A 287 -2.11 -4.96 -2.60
N VAL A 288 -2.00 -6.05 -3.34
CA VAL A 288 -2.86 -7.22 -3.25
C VAL A 288 -2.14 -8.35 -2.53
N GLY A 289 -2.71 -8.82 -1.42
CA GLY A 289 -2.29 -10.02 -0.73
C GLY A 289 -3.25 -11.16 -1.03
N ALA A 290 -2.73 -12.35 -1.19
CA ALA A 290 -3.54 -13.55 -1.41
C ALA A 290 -3.05 -14.71 -0.53
N LYS A 291 -3.94 -15.68 -0.27
CA LYS A 291 -3.62 -16.95 0.38
C LYS A 291 -3.60 -18.13 -0.60
N ARG A 292 -4.08 -17.90 -1.82
CA ARG A 292 -4.16 -18.91 -2.90
C ARG A 292 -3.99 -18.22 -4.25
N VAL A 293 -3.53 -18.99 -5.21
CA VAL A 293 -3.30 -18.54 -6.60
C VAL A 293 -4.61 -18.04 -7.25
N ASP A 294 -5.73 -18.72 -7.05
CA ASP A 294 -7.02 -18.33 -7.59
C ASP A 294 -7.48 -16.94 -7.09
N GLN A 295 -7.21 -16.61 -5.82
CA GLN A 295 -7.48 -15.28 -5.27
C GLN A 295 -6.61 -14.20 -5.91
N LEU A 296 -5.34 -14.49 -6.12
CA LEU A 296 -4.43 -13.56 -6.79
C LEU A 296 -4.85 -13.33 -8.24
N THR A 297 -5.19 -14.39 -8.95
CA THR A 297 -5.67 -14.34 -10.34
C THR A 297 -6.97 -13.52 -10.45
N ASP A 298 -7.91 -13.71 -9.53
CA ASP A 298 -9.13 -12.90 -9.47
C ASP A 298 -8.81 -11.41 -9.26
N ASN A 299 -7.93 -11.09 -8.29
CA ASN A 299 -7.50 -9.70 -8.05
C ASN A 299 -6.80 -9.07 -9.26
N ILE A 300 -5.97 -9.84 -9.99
CA ILE A 300 -5.30 -9.37 -11.21
C ILE A 300 -6.33 -8.99 -12.29
N GLY A 301 -7.44 -9.71 -12.40
CA GLY A 301 -8.51 -9.38 -13.31
C GLY A 301 -9.08 -7.97 -13.16
N ALA A 302 -8.89 -7.32 -12.00
CA ALA A 302 -9.31 -5.94 -11.80
C ALA A 302 -8.65 -4.93 -12.77
N THR A 303 -7.49 -5.25 -13.30
CA THR A 303 -6.77 -4.39 -14.27
C THR A 303 -7.47 -4.28 -15.63
N GLU A 304 -8.40 -5.17 -15.92
CA GLU A 304 -9.19 -5.17 -17.15
C GLU A 304 -10.57 -4.51 -16.99
N ILE A 305 -10.95 -4.15 -15.75
CA ILE A 305 -12.27 -3.59 -15.46
C ILE A 305 -12.26 -2.07 -15.66
N GLN A 306 -13.08 -1.61 -16.58
CA GLN A 306 -13.33 -0.18 -16.82
C GLN A 306 -14.62 0.24 -16.14
N LEU A 307 -14.52 1.15 -15.15
CA LEU A 307 -15.68 1.76 -14.50
C LEU A 307 -16.14 2.96 -15.31
N SER A 308 -17.45 3.06 -15.56
CA SER A 308 -18.05 4.23 -16.21
C SER A 308 -18.20 5.39 -15.23
N GLU A 309 -18.50 6.59 -15.74
CA GLU A 309 -18.82 7.76 -14.90
C GLU A 309 -20.05 7.50 -14.00
N GLU A 310 -21.01 6.71 -14.48
CA GLU A 310 -22.19 6.30 -13.72
C GLU A 310 -21.81 5.36 -12.57
N ASP A 311 -20.90 4.39 -12.82
CA ASP A 311 -20.39 3.49 -11.78
C ASP A 311 -19.67 4.27 -10.68
N LEU A 312 -18.79 5.20 -11.07
CA LEU A 312 -18.03 6.03 -10.14
C LEU A 312 -18.97 6.92 -9.32
N THR A 313 -19.97 7.53 -9.96
CA THR A 313 -20.97 8.35 -9.29
C THR A 313 -21.81 7.53 -8.28
N ALA A 314 -22.21 6.33 -8.66
CA ALA A 314 -22.98 5.45 -7.77
C ALA A 314 -22.15 5.02 -6.55
N LEU A 315 -20.86 4.69 -6.73
CA LEU A 315 -19.95 4.37 -5.64
C LEU A 315 -19.71 5.57 -4.73
N ASP A 316 -19.51 6.76 -5.31
CA ASP A 316 -19.32 8.01 -4.56
C ASP A 316 -20.54 8.36 -3.72
N ALA A 317 -21.75 8.19 -4.25
CA ALA A 317 -22.99 8.51 -3.55
C ALA A 317 -23.12 7.80 -2.19
N VAL A 318 -22.57 6.59 -2.07
CA VAL A 318 -22.65 5.77 -0.83
C VAL A 318 -21.38 5.77 0.00
N THR A 319 -20.24 6.24 -0.56
CA THR A 319 -18.94 6.13 0.14
C THR A 319 -18.26 7.47 0.41
N LYS A 320 -18.63 8.55 -0.30
CA LYS A 320 -18.03 9.87 -0.09
C LYS A 320 -18.20 10.33 1.35
N LEU A 321 -17.14 10.86 1.92
CA LEU A 321 -17.17 11.39 3.28
C LEU A 321 -17.97 12.70 3.32
N PRO A 322 -18.65 12.99 4.45
CA PRO A 322 -19.27 14.28 4.66
C PRO A 322 -18.20 15.39 4.64
N GLU A 323 -18.62 16.55 4.14
CA GLU A 323 -17.77 17.73 4.15
C GLU A 323 -17.43 18.18 5.57
N GLU A 324 -16.19 18.58 5.79
CA GLU A 324 -15.74 19.14 7.05
C GLU A 324 -14.82 20.35 6.83
N TYR A 325 -14.66 21.16 7.88
CA TYR A 325 -13.72 22.27 7.86
C TYR A 325 -12.27 21.76 7.93
N PRO A 326 -11.33 22.33 7.13
CA PRO A 326 -11.48 23.49 6.25
C PRO A 326 -11.95 23.17 4.81
N GLY A 327 -12.16 21.90 4.46
CA GLY A 327 -12.44 21.43 3.08
C GLY A 327 -13.53 22.24 2.37
N TRP A 328 -14.73 22.33 2.96
CA TRP A 328 -15.85 23.09 2.38
C TRP A 328 -15.56 24.60 2.23
N MET A 329 -14.68 25.17 3.09
CA MET A 329 -14.29 26.57 2.97
C MET A 329 -13.26 26.78 1.85
N ILE A 330 -12.32 25.84 1.69
CA ILE A 330 -11.33 25.87 0.61
C ILE A 330 -12.04 25.76 -0.75
N GLU A 331 -13.00 24.83 -0.87
CA GLU A 331 -13.80 24.66 -2.08
C GLU A 331 -14.56 25.94 -2.43
N ARG A 332 -15.33 26.47 -1.48
CA ARG A 332 -16.07 27.73 -1.65
C ARG A 332 -15.18 28.91 -2.05
N GLN A 333 -13.99 29.03 -1.46
CA GLN A 333 -13.05 30.10 -1.81
C GLN A 333 -12.37 29.88 -3.16
N GLY A 334 -12.16 28.61 -3.55
CA GLY A 334 -11.64 28.24 -4.85
C GLY A 334 -12.53 28.70 -6.01
N GLU A 335 -13.86 28.70 -5.82
CA GLU A 335 -14.83 29.17 -6.82
C GLU A 335 -14.62 30.64 -7.24
N TYR A 336 -14.07 31.49 -6.36
CA TYR A 336 -13.86 32.90 -6.67
C TYR A 336 -12.99 33.14 -7.90
N ARG A 337 -12.12 32.20 -8.25
CA ARG A 337 -11.21 32.29 -9.40
C ARG A 337 -11.35 31.14 -10.39
N ALA A 338 -12.27 30.20 -10.18
CA ALA A 338 -12.43 29.01 -11.02
C ALA A 338 -12.60 29.39 -12.51
N HIS A 339 -13.35 30.45 -12.80
CA HIS A 339 -13.56 30.95 -14.16
C HIS A 339 -12.28 31.52 -14.84
N LEU A 340 -11.25 31.86 -14.06
CA LEU A 340 -9.96 32.33 -14.58
C LEU A 340 -8.98 31.18 -14.85
N MET A 341 -9.25 30.01 -14.31
CA MET A 341 -8.39 28.82 -14.41
C MET A 341 -8.84 27.84 -15.50
N GLN A 342 -9.95 28.16 -16.21
CA GLN A 342 -10.34 27.36 -17.37
C GLN A 342 -9.31 27.63 -18.48
N GLU A 343 -8.49 26.62 -18.77
CA GLU A 343 -7.58 26.63 -19.92
C GLU A 343 -8.40 26.76 -21.21
N ARG A 344 -7.94 27.63 -22.10
CA ARG A 344 -8.53 27.87 -23.42
C ARG A 344 -8.28 26.68 -24.35
#